data_23ea0d3a4b63caed8d9c42bad64ef60d
#
_entry.id   23ea0d3a4b63caed8d9c42bad64ef60d
#
_cell.length_a   1.000
_cell.length_b   1.000
_cell.length_c   1.000
_cell.angle_alpha   90.00
_cell.angle_beta   90.00
_cell.angle_gamma   90.00
#
_symmetry.space_group_name_H-M   'P 1'
#
loop_
_entity.id
_entity.type
_entity.pdbx_description
1 polymer ?
#
loop_
_entity_poly.entity_id
_entity_poly.type
_entity_poly.pdbx_seq_one_letter_code
_entity_poly.pdbx_strand_id
1 'polypeptide(L)'
;MAVAGTITGLSNGLTVEAFTAASAQIASQGSGLMGAIVAFAFAYEGWIIATSINSELHNAKKNLPLALSLGALIVVIIYMAYFVGLTGSMSTAEMMAAGDMLPEKAFGNLFGPAAGTIVFVFIVISCLGTTNGLMMGCARGAYSLGVRGEG
;
A
#
# COMPACT_ATOMS: atom_id res chain seq x y z
N MET A 1 -12.33 7.22 2.85
CA MET A 1 -12.56 5.77 2.91
C MET A 1 -12.32 5.19 4.30
N ALA A 2 -11.12 5.31 4.91
CA ALA A 2 -10.83 4.75 6.22
C ALA A 2 -11.91 5.09 7.28
N VAL A 3 -12.21 6.36 7.49
CA VAL A 3 -13.21 6.80 8.47
C VAL A 3 -14.64 6.34 8.12
N ALA A 4 -15.05 6.49 6.86
CA ALA A 4 -16.39 6.06 6.44
C ALA A 4 -16.55 4.54 6.54
N GLY A 5 -15.56 3.76 6.06
CA GLY A 5 -15.57 2.31 6.15
C GLY A 5 -15.56 1.78 7.58
N THR A 6 -14.79 2.41 8.50
CA THR A 6 -14.81 2.01 9.93
C THR A 6 -16.16 2.27 10.58
N ILE A 7 -16.78 3.41 10.31
CA ILE A 7 -18.11 3.74 10.87
C ILE A 7 -19.16 2.74 10.37
N THR A 8 -19.21 2.49 9.06
CA THR A 8 -20.17 1.54 8.47
C THR A 8 -19.89 0.10 8.92
N GLY A 9 -18.62 -0.31 8.99
CA GLY A 9 -18.23 -1.65 9.40
C GLY A 9 -18.50 -1.95 10.87
N LEU A 10 -18.33 -0.97 11.75
CA LEU A 10 -18.70 -1.09 13.17
C LEU A 10 -20.21 -1.12 13.36
N SER A 11 -20.97 -0.33 12.60
CA SER A 11 -22.43 -0.33 12.67
C SER A 11 -23.07 -1.62 12.14
N ASN A 12 -22.44 -2.26 11.14
CA ASN A 12 -22.94 -3.48 10.50
C ASN A 12 -22.26 -4.78 11.02
N GLY A 13 -21.32 -4.67 11.97
CA GLY A 13 -20.59 -5.81 12.52
C GLY A 13 -19.54 -6.45 11.57
N LEU A 14 -19.43 -5.98 10.33
CA LEU A 14 -18.53 -6.54 9.31
C LEU A 14 -17.06 -6.49 9.71
N THR A 15 -16.63 -5.42 10.37
CA THR A 15 -15.24 -5.28 10.85
C THR A 15 -14.92 -6.36 11.87
N VAL A 16 -15.81 -6.63 12.83
CA VAL A 16 -15.60 -7.68 13.86
C VAL A 16 -15.60 -9.06 13.23
N GLU A 17 -16.51 -9.31 12.28
CA GLU A 17 -16.59 -10.58 11.55
C GLU A 17 -15.32 -10.82 10.72
N ALA A 18 -14.79 -9.82 10.02
CA ALA A 18 -13.57 -9.93 9.25
C ALA A 18 -12.35 -10.30 10.10
N PHE A 19 -12.20 -9.70 11.28
CA PHE A 19 -11.09 -10.01 12.19
C PHE A 19 -11.23 -11.39 12.82
N THR A 20 -12.45 -11.85 13.15
CA THR A 20 -12.67 -13.19 13.70
C THR A 20 -12.55 -14.28 12.65
N ALA A 21 -13.08 -14.07 11.43
CA ALA A 21 -12.96 -15.02 10.32
C ALA A 21 -11.51 -15.15 9.84
N ALA A 22 -10.77 -14.03 9.75
CA ALA A 22 -9.35 -14.04 9.36
C ALA A 22 -8.50 -14.87 10.33
N SER A 23 -8.72 -14.76 11.64
CA SER A 23 -7.97 -15.54 12.63
C SER A 23 -8.22 -17.05 12.50
N ALA A 24 -9.43 -17.46 12.16
CA ALA A 24 -9.77 -18.88 11.95
C ALA A 24 -9.18 -19.44 10.63
N GLN A 25 -9.13 -18.65 9.58
CA GLN A 25 -8.57 -19.07 8.28
C GLN A 25 -7.03 -19.13 8.28
N ILE A 26 -6.35 -18.22 8.97
CA ILE A 26 -4.89 -18.25 9.13
C ILE A 26 -4.45 -19.52 9.87
N ALA A 27 -5.22 -19.98 10.85
CA ALA A 27 -4.95 -21.21 11.58
C ALA A 27 -5.06 -22.48 10.72
N SER A 28 -5.83 -22.44 9.63
CA SER A 28 -6.10 -23.60 8.75
C SER A 28 -5.21 -23.69 7.51
N GLN A 29 -4.56 -22.61 7.08
CA GLN A 29 -3.77 -22.57 5.84
C GLN A 29 -2.37 -21.99 6.07
N GLY A 30 -1.42 -22.80 6.45
CA GLY A 30 -0.02 -22.39 6.62
C GLY A 30 0.65 -21.79 5.37
N SER A 31 0.12 -22.02 4.17
CA SER A 31 0.60 -21.41 2.91
C SER A 31 0.14 -19.97 2.70
N GLY A 32 -1.00 -19.57 3.26
CA GLY A 32 -1.54 -18.22 3.14
C GLY A 32 -0.69 -17.16 3.86
N LEU A 33 -0.11 -17.52 5.00
CA LEU A 33 0.74 -16.61 5.76
C LEU A 33 2.02 -16.23 4.99
N MET A 34 2.68 -17.19 4.35
CA MET A 34 3.88 -16.92 3.56
C MET A 34 3.57 -16.03 2.36
N GLY A 35 2.46 -16.28 1.64
CA GLY A 35 2.00 -15.42 0.55
C GLY A 35 1.70 -13.99 1.02
N ALA A 36 1.07 -13.85 2.18
CA ALA A 36 0.79 -12.55 2.78
C ALA A 36 2.07 -11.79 3.16
N ILE A 37 3.08 -12.46 3.74
CA ILE A 37 4.38 -11.86 4.07
C ILE A 37 5.09 -11.38 2.81
N VAL A 38 5.11 -12.19 1.75
CA VAL A 38 5.73 -11.82 0.47
C VAL A 38 5.01 -10.63 -0.16
N ALA A 39 3.68 -10.64 -0.22
CA ALA A 39 2.89 -9.53 -0.75
C ALA A 39 3.12 -8.24 0.06
N PHE A 40 3.20 -8.34 1.39
CA PHE A 40 3.49 -7.21 2.25
C PHE A 40 4.89 -6.65 2.02
N ALA A 41 5.90 -7.50 1.85
CA ALA A 41 7.26 -7.09 1.56
C ALA A 41 7.35 -6.31 0.24
N PHE A 42 6.67 -6.77 -0.81
CA PHE A 42 6.58 -6.06 -2.09
C PHE A 42 5.78 -4.76 -1.99
N ALA A 43 4.69 -4.72 -1.25
CA ALA A 43 3.88 -3.51 -1.06
C ALA A 43 4.64 -2.42 -0.29
N TYR A 44 5.62 -2.79 0.51
CA TYR A 44 6.42 -1.89 1.34
C TYR A 44 7.76 -1.48 0.68
N GLU A 45 7.95 -1.84 -0.59
CA GLU A 45 9.12 -1.45 -1.36
C GLU A 45 9.06 0.03 -1.79
N GLY A 46 10.19 0.58 -2.20
CA GLY A 46 10.29 1.94 -2.75
C GLY A 46 11.17 2.87 -1.92
N TRP A 47 11.42 2.57 -0.65
CA TRP A 47 12.34 3.34 0.20
C TRP A 47 13.78 3.36 -0.33
N ILE A 48 14.16 2.38 -1.15
CA ILE A 48 15.48 2.29 -1.79
C ILE A 48 15.74 3.49 -2.71
N ILE A 49 14.70 4.05 -3.34
CA ILE A 49 14.81 5.23 -4.21
C ILE A 49 15.26 6.45 -3.38
N ALA A 50 14.78 6.58 -2.15
CA ALA A 50 15.18 7.66 -1.25
C ALA A 50 16.69 7.62 -0.90
N THR A 51 17.29 6.42 -0.87
CA THR A 51 18.74 6.28 -0.65
C THR A 51 19.56 6.73 -1.85
N SER A 52 19.02 6.63 -3.07
CA SER A 52 19.70 7.04 -4.30
C SER A 52 19.88 8.55 -4.43
N ILE A 53 19.07 9.35 -3.74
CA ILE A 53 19.16 10.83 -3.72
C ILE A 53 19.98 11.38 -2.55
N ASN A 54 20.64 10.53 -1.78
CA ASN A 54 21.40 10.90 -0.58
C ASN A 54 22.43 12.01 -0.83
N SER A 55 23.08 12.01 -1.99
CA SER A 55 24.09 13.02 -2.38
C SER A 55 23.51 14.43 -2.60
N GLU A 56 22.21 14.54 -2.84
CA GLU A 56 21.53 15.81 -3.11
C GLU A 56 20.88 16.42 -1.86
N LEU A 57 20.84 15.65 -0.77
CA LEU A 57 20.18 16.10 0.47
C LEU A 57 21.12 16.96 1.32
N HIS A 58 20.61 18.10 1.75
CA HIS A 58 21.29 18.93 2.74
C HIS A 58 21.28 18.22 4.10
N ASN A 59 22.45 18.07 4.75
CA ASN A 59 22.62 17.33 6.01
C ASN A 59 22.05 15.88 5.95
N ALA A 60 22.36 15.16 4.87
CA ALA A 60 21.82 13.83 4.59
C ALA A 60 21.97 12.83 5.75
N LYS A 61 23.10 12.87 6.47
CA LYS A 61 23.38 11.98 7.62
C LYS A 61 22.32 12.05 8.72
N LYS A 62 21.68 13.21 8.90
CA LYS A 62 20.65 13.41 9.92
C LYS A 62 19.24 13.37 9.33
N ASN A 63 19.05 14.02 8.18
CA ASN A 63 17.73 14.20 7.60
C ASN A 63 17.20 12.93 6.92
N LEU A 64 18.06 12.14 6.27
CA LEU A 64 17.63 10.92 5.58
C LEU A 64 17.08 9.86 6.53
N PRO A 65 17.78 9.46 7.63
CA PRO A 65 17.22 8.50 8.57
C PRO A 65 15.93 8.97 9.22
N LEU A 66 15.84 10.26 9.55
CA LEU A 66 14.63 10.84 10.13
C LEU A 66 13.46 10.82 9.15
N ALA A 67 13.69 11.22 7.90
CA ALA A 67 12.67 11.20 6.86
C ALA A 67 12.18 9.77 6.55
N LEU A 68 13.10 8.80 6.48
CA LEU A 68 12.75 7.39 6.27
C LEU A 68 11.93 6.82 7.43
N SER A 69 12.34 7.10 8.67
CA SER A 69 11.62 6.61 9.86
C SER A 69 10.22 7.21 9.98
N LEU A 70 10.08 8.53 9.79
CA LEU A 70 8.78 9.19 9.81
C LEU A 70 7.91 8.76 8.63
N GLY A 71 8.49 8.65 7.44
CA GLY A 71 7.78 8.17 6.25
C GLY A 71 7.27 6.75 6.44
N ALA A 72 8.09 5.84 6.94
CA ALA A 72 7.70 4.47 7.25
C ALA A 72 6.54 4.43 8.27
N LEU A 73 6.62 5.21 9.35
CA LEU A 73 5.56 5.29 10.36
C LEU A 73 4.24 5.79 9.77
N ILE A 74 4.28 6.86 8.98
CA ILE A 74 3.09 7.43 8.32
C ILE A 74 2.46 6.39 7.38
N VAL A 75 3.26 5.69 6.59
CA VAL A 75 2.77 4.66 5.65
C VAL A 75 2.11 3.50 6.39
N VAL A 76 2.69 3.04 7.50
CA VAL A 76 2.07 2.00 8.36
C VAL A 76 0.70 2.46 8.87
N ILE A 77 0.60 3.68 9.38
CA ILE A 77 -0.67 4.23 9.88
C ILE A 77 -1.71 4.30 8.76
N ILE A 78 -1.32 4.77 7.58
CA ILE A 78 -2.22 4.85 6.41
C ILE A 78 -2.68 3.46 5.98
N TYR A 79 -1.79 2.48 5.90
CA TYR A 79 -2.15 1.10 5.52
C TYR A 79 -3.08 0.45 6.53
N MET A 80 -2.83 0.63 7.83
CA MET A 80 -3.73 0.14 8.88
C MET A 80 -5.11 0.78 8.78
N ALA A 81 -5.17 2.09 8.62
CA ALA A 81 -6.43 2.82 8.46
C ALA A 81 -7.19 2.41 7.18
N TYR A 82 -6.45 2.19 6.09
CA TYR A 82 -7.03 1.71 4.83
C TYR A 82 -7.58 0.30 4.97
N PHE A 83 -6.84 -0.62 5.59
CA PHE A 83 -7.26 -2.00 5.82
C PHE A 83 -8.53 -2.07 6.68
N VAL A 84 -8.58 -1.34 7.79
CA VAL A 84 -9.78 -1.27 8.64
C VAL A 84 -10.96 -0.68 7.88
N GLY A 85 -10.74 0.33 7.04
CA GLY A 85 -11.79 0.91 6.18
C GLY A 85 -12.31 -0.07 5.13
N LEU A 86 -11.44 -0.90 4.55
CA LEU A 86 -11.84 -1.95 3.61
C LEU A 86 -12.71 -3.02 4.27
N THR A 87 -12.29 -3.54 5.42
CA THR A 87 -13.03 -4.57 6.16
C THR A 87 -14.42 -4.09 6.60
N GLY A 88 -14.60 -2.78 6.73
CA GLY A 88 -15.90 -2.19 7.03
C GLY A 88 -16.80 -1.93 5.80
N SER A 89 -16.26 -1.99 4.59
CA SER A 89 -16.98 -1.66 3.35
C SER A 89 -17.62 -2.87 2.66
N MET A 90 -17.08 -4.07 2.88
CA MET A 90 -17.56 -5.31 2.25
C MET A 90 -17.09 -6.55 3.03
N SER A 91 -17.75 -7.69 2.78
CA SER A 91 -17.39 -8.96 3.41
C SER A 91 -16.06 -9.51 2.89
N THR A 92 -15.40 -10.36 3.68
CA THR A 92 -14.12 -11.00 3.29
C THR A 92 -14.25 -11.81 1.99
N ALA A 93 -15.38 -12.47 1.78
CA ALA A 93 -15.64 -13.23 0.57
C ALA A 93 -15.72 -12.34 -0.68
N GLU A 94 -16.39 -11.19 -0.56
CA GLU A 94 -16.47 -10.20 -1.63
C GLU A 94 -15.11 -9.56 -1.92
N MET A 95 -14.29 -9.31 -0.89
CA MET A 95 -12.92 -8.83 -1.06
C MET A 95 -12.07 -9.80 -1.88
N MET A 96 -12.13 -11.09 -1.56
CA MET A 96 -11.38 -12.12 -2.30
C MET A 96 -11.87 -12.25 -3.75
N ALA A 97 -13.18 -12.12 -3.98
CA ALA A 97 -13.76 -12.15 -5.32
C ALA A 97 -13.47 -10.88 -6.14
N ALA A 98 -13.21 -9.75 -5.48
CA ALA A 98 -12.94 -8.48 -6.16
C ALA A 98 -11.52 -8.42 -6.75
N GLY A 99 -10.53 -9.11 -6.16
CA GLY A 99 -9.15 -9.12 -6.63
C GLY A 99 -8.59 -7.69 -6.81
N ASP A 100 -8.02 -7.43 -7.97
CA ASP A 100 -7.41 -6.13 -8.29
C ASP A 100 -8.41 -4.96 -8.36
N MET A 101 -9.70 -5.24 -8.51
CA MET A 101 -10.77 -4.24 -8.51
C MET A 101 -11.29 -3.88 -7.11
N LEU A 102 -10.65 -4.39 -6.07
CA LEU A 102 -11.04 -4.16 -4.68
C LEU A 102 -11.18 -2.67 -4.31
N PRO A 103 -10.24 -1.77 -4.63
CA PRO A 103 -10.36 -0.37 -4.29
C PRO A 103 -11.56 0.30 -4.96
N GLU A 104 -11.77 0.03 -6.24
CA GLU A 104 -12.88 0.59 -7.03
C GLU A 104 -14.23 0.17 -6.44
N LYS A 105 -14.41 -1.12 -6.17
CA LYS A 105 -15.65 -1.66 -5.58
C LYS A 105 -15.90 -1.12 -4.18
N ALA A 106 -14.87 -1.06 -3.34
CA ALA A 106 -14.99 -0.55 -1.99
C ALA A 106 -15.40 0.94 -1.95
N PHE A 107 -14.84 1.76 -2.83
CA PHE A 107 -15.26 3.15 -2.96
C PHE A 107 -16.64 3.28 -3.59
N GLY A 108 -16.95 2.44 -4.57
CA GLY A 108 -18.29 2.38 -5.18
C GLY A 108 -19.38 2.05 -4.16
N ASN A 109 -19.12 1.11 -3.26
CA ASN A 109 -20.06 0.71 -2.20
C ASN A 109 -20.28 1.82 -1.15
N LEU A 110 -19.22 2.57 -0.81
CA LEU A 110 -19.29 3.61 0.24
C LEU A 110 -19.84 4.95 -0.27
N PHE A 111 -19.48 5.34 -1.49
CA PHE A 111 -19.69 6.68 -2.03
C PHE A 111 -20.45 6.71 -3.37
N GLY A 112 -20.83 5.53 -3.87
CA GLY A 112 -21.53 5.38 -5.15
C GLY A 112 -20.58 5.11 -6.35
N PRO A 113 -21.15 4.69 -7.50
CA PRO A 113 -20.37 4.20 -8.65
C PRO A 113 -19.44 5.25 -9.26
N ALA A 114 -19.79 6.52 -9.21
CA ALA A 114 -18.92 7.60 -9.68
C ALA A 114 -17.61 7.69 -8.87
N ALA A 115 -17.67 7.42 -7.56
CA ALA A 115 -16.48 7.43 -6.70
C ALA A 115 -15.51 6.28 -7.04
N GLY A 116 -16.03 5.11 -7.40
CA GLY A 116 -15.23 3.98 -7.88
C GLY A 116 -14.40 4.38 -9.12
N THR A 117 -15.04 4.99 -10.12
CA THR A 117 -14.36 5.45 -11.33
C THR A 117 -13.29 6.51 -11.04
N ILE A 118 -13.58 7.46 -10.16
CA ILE A 118 -12.61 8.49 -9.76
C ILE A 118 -11.37 7.84 -9.12
N VAL A 119 -11.57 6.88 -8.21
CA VAL A 119 -10.47 6.16 -7.56
C VAL A 119 -9.65 5.37 -8.56
N PHE A 120 -10.29 4.72 -9.53
CA PHE A 120 -9.57 4.03 -10.61
C PHE A 120 -8.64 4.97 -11.38
N VAL A 121 -9.11 6.18 -11.74
CA VAL A 121 -8.27 7.19 -12.40
C VAL A 121 -7.09 7.60 -11.51
N PHE A 122 -7.31 7.80 -10.20
CA PHE A 122 -6.22 8.11 -9.26
C PHE A 122 -5.20 6.98 -9.15
N ILE A 123 -5.64 5.72 -9.18
CA ILE A 123 -4.74 4.55 -9.19
C ILE A 123 -3.86 4.58 -10.46
N VAL A 124 -4.43 4.83 -11.63
CA VAL A 124 -3.67 4.92 -12.89
C VAL A 124 -2.62 6.03 -12.81
N ILE A 125 -2.99 7.22 -12.32
CA ILE A 125 -2.04 8.33 -12.15
C ILE A 125 -0.93 7.96 -11.15
N SER A 126 -1.27 7.29 -10.06
CA SER A 126 -0.31 6.81 -9.06
C SER A 126 0.67 5.79 -9.64
N CYS A 127 0.18 4.85 -10.45
CA CYS A 127 1.03 3.87 -11.14
C CYS A 127 2.02 4.54 -12.09
N LEU A 128 1.57 5.54 -12.85
CA LEU A 128 2.46 6.31 -13.73
C LEU A 128 3.53 7.06 -12.94
N GLY A 129 3.16 7.68 -11.81
CA GLY A 129 4.10 8.35 -10.91
C GLY A 129 5.15 7.40 -10.33
N THR A 130 4.72 6.22 -9.87
CA THR A 130 5.61 5.18 -9.34
C THR A 130 6.57 4.68 -10.42
N THR A 131 6.08 4.42 -11.63
CA THR A 131 6.91 4.00 -12.76
C THR A 131 7.99 5.04 -13.09
N ASN A 132 7.62 6.32 -13.13
CA ASN A 132 8.58 7.41 -13.35
C ASN A 132 9.65 7.47 -12.25
N GLY A 133 9.25 7.32 -10.99
CA GLY A 133 10.20 7.26 -9.86
C GLY A 133 11.18 6.10 -9.94
N LEU A 134 10.69 4.90 -10.30
CA LEU A 134 11.53 3.72 -10.50
C LEU A 134 12.51 3.90 -11.66
N MET A 135 12.07 4.44 -12.79
CA MET A 135 12.94 4.73 -13.93
C MET A 135 14.07 5.70 -13.56
N MET A 136 13.76 6.74 -12.78
CA MET A 136 14.77 7.67 -12.28
C MET A 136 15.77 6.99 -11.33
N GLY A 137 15.31 6.12 -10.43
CA GLY A 137 16.17 5.33 -9.56
C GLY A 137 17.11 4.40 -10.33
N CYS A 138 16.60 3.70 -11.33
CA CYS A 138 17.39 2.83 -12.20
C CYS A 138 18.43 3.61 -13.02
N ALA A 139 18.06 4.75 -13.60
CA ALA A 139 18.98 5.58 -14.35
C ALA A 139 20.15 6.09 -13.49
N ARG A 140 19.87 6.50 -12.24
CA ARG A 140 20.92 6.91 -11.28
C ARG A 140 21.82 5.74 -10.87
N GLY A 141 21.24 4.56 -10.68
CA GLY A 141 22.01 3.33 -10.42
C GLY A 141 22.98 3.03 -11.58
N ALA A 142 22.48 3.03 -12.80
CA ALA A 142 23.29 2.81 -13.98
C ALA A 142 24.42 3.88 -14.15
N TYR A 143 24.07 5.15 -13.92
CA TYR A 143 25.06 6.23 -13.95
C TYR A 143 26.17 6.02 -12.91
N SER A 144 25.82 5.60 -11.69
CA SER A 144 26.80 5.37 -10.63
C SER A 144 27.79 4.23 -10.96
N LEU A 145 27.30 3.18 -11.61
CA LEU A 145 28.13 2.07 -12.10
C LEU A 145 29.07 2.53 -13.21
N GLY A 146 28.55 3.30 -14.18
CA GLY A 146 29.36 3.83 -15.27
C GLY A 146 30.50 4.75 -14.79
N VAL A 147 30.24 5.62 -13.79
CA VAL A 147 31.26 6.50 -13.21
C VAL A 147 32.35 5.71 -12.46
N ARG A 148 32.00 4.54 -11.89
CA ARG A 148 32.97 3.65 -11.22
C ARG A 148 33.76 2.77 -12.18
N GLY A 149 33.38 2.73 -13.47
CA GLY A 149 34.00 1.83 -14.46
C GLY A 149 33.61 0.36 -14.28
N GLU A 150 32.48 0.09 -13.63
CA GLU A 150 31.94 -1.25 -13.35
C GLU A 150 30.80 -1.63 -14.31
N GLY A 151 30.55 -0.81 -15.35
CA GLY A 151 29.50 -1.01 -16.35
C GLY A 151 30.03 -1.47 -17.70
#